data_23a2ed34475f9b130c2ca655f8bd0527
#
_entry.id   23a2ed34475f9b130c2ca655f8bd0527
#
_cell.length_a   1.000
_cell.length_b   1.000
_cell.length_c   1.000
_cell.angle_alpha   90.00
_cell.angle_beta   90.00
_cell.angle_gamma   90.00
#
_symmetry.space_group_name_H-M   'P 1'
#
loop_
_entity.id
_entity.type
_entity.pdbx_description
1 polymer ?
#
loop_
_entity_poly.entity_id
_entity_poly.type
_entity_poly.pdbx_seq_one_letter_code
_entity_poly.pdbx_strand_id
1 'polypeptide(L)'
;MKNLKSQISNLTYSISAVSYLNTKPFLHGLDNASVKNKIQLSLDIPTLVAQKLLNDEVDIGLVPIAVIPQLKNPQIVSPFCIGADGNVKTVCLFSNVAIEEINTIYLDYQSRTSVLLVQLLMREYWKKEVTFLPAFEGYETAIKDNVAAVIIGDRAIAALGKHPFVYDLAGIWKQHTGLPFVFAAWVSNKQIDPDFLDDFNAAMQIGLSNRNQILSEYESYNSEYFSVKEYWNTNLQFNLDNEKKQALELFLRKLNPKQQFFYCY
;
A
#
# COMPACT_ATOMS: atom_id res chain seq x y z
N MET A 1 38.31 -1.47 -19.94
CA MET A 1 37.06 -2.12 -19.51
C MET A 1 37.11 -2.80 -18.14
N LYS A 2 38.24 -2.92 -17.43
CA LYS A 2 38.33 -3.57 -16.10
C LYS A 2 38.04 -2.64 -14.91
N ASN A 3 37.98 -1.30 -15.09
CA ASN A 3 37.82 -0.35 -13.96
C ASN A 3 36.35 0.12 -13.70
N LEU A 4 35.39 -0.15 -14.58
CA LEU A 4 34.01 0.22 -14.33
C LEU A 4 33.30 -0.77 -13.39
N LYS A 5 33.62 -2.07 -13.49
CA LYS A 5 32.99 -3.09 -12.62
C LYS A 5 33.38 -2.99 -11.13
N SER A 6 34.53 -2.41 -10.81
CA SER A 6 35.01 -2.26 -9.42
C SER A 6 34.45 -1.01 -8.70
N GLN A 7 33.91 -0.03 -9.43
CA GLN A 7 33.27 1.15 -8.83
C GLN A 7 31.78 0.93 -8.48
N ILE A 8 31.12 -0.07 -9.07
CA ILE A 8 29.71 -0.37 -8.84
C ILE A 8 29.48 -1.12 -7.52
N SER A 9 30.51 -1.75 -6.94
CA SER A 9 30.38 -2.60 -5.75
C SER A 9 30.14 -1.84 -4.41
N ASN A 10 30.13 -0.51 -4.40
CA ASN A 10 29.93 0.32 -3.19
C ASN A 10 28.72 1.25 -3.26
N LEU A 11 27.82 1.09 -4.24
CA LEU A 11 26.60 1.90 -4.27
C LEU A 11 25.63 1.42 -3.19
N THR A 12 25.31 2.32 -2.27
CA THR A 12 24.25 2.10 -1.26
C THR A 12 23.00 2.82 -1.71
N TYR A 13 21.88 2.09 -1.82
CA TYR A 13 20.59 2.67 -2.20
C TYR A 13 19.79 3.08 -0.97
N SER A 14 19.25 4.30 -0.99
CA SER A 14 18.32 4.78 0.03
C SER A 14 16.91 4.28 -0.29
N ILE A 15 16.28 3.60 0.68
CA ILE A 15 14.97 2.98 0.51
C ILE A 15 14.03 3.47 1.62
N SER A 16 12.81 3.86 1.26
CA SER A 16 11.76 4.12 2.23
C SER A 16 10.62 3.13 2.06
N ALA A 17 10.24 2.47 3.16
CA ALA A 17 9.14 1.51 3.20
C ALA A 17 8.11 1.90 4.25
N VAL A 18 6.89 1.39 4.07
CA VAL A 18 5.81 1.62 5.04
C VAL A 18 6.06 0.80 6.31
N SER A 19 5.79 1.41 7.48
CA SER A 19 6.05 0.77 8.78
C SER A 19 4.98 -0.22 9.24
N TYR A 20 3.85 -0.34 8.52
CA TYR A 20 2.69 -1.17 8.91
C TYR A 20 2.94 -2.68 8.83
N LEU A 21 2.03 -3.43 9.44
CA LEU A 21 2.02 -4.89 9.47
C LEU A 21 2.08 -5.53 8.07
N ASN A 22 1.47 -4.90 7.05
CA ASN A 22 1.48 -5.39 5.68
C ASN A 22 2.87 -5.46 5.03
N THR A 23 3.82 -4.68 5.50
CA THR A 23 5.18 -4.60 4.95
C THR A 23 6.16 -5.55 5.67
N LYS A 24 5.82 -6.05 6.85
CA LYS A 24 6.74 -6.84 7.70
C LYS A 24 7.37 -8.05 6.99
N PRO A 25 6.65 -8.82 6.13
CA PRO A 25 7.29 -9.88 5.36
C PRO A 25 8.43 -9.37 4.45
N PHE A 26 8.24 -8.22 3.77
CA PHE A 26 9.30 -7.62 2.96
C PHE A 26 10.51 -7.19 3.82
N LEU A 27 10.24 -6.54 4.96
CA LEU A 27 11.30 -6.07 5.86
C LEU A 27 12.12 -7.23 6.40
N HIS A 28 11.48 -8.35 6.75
CA HIS A 28 12.17 -9.57 7.16
C HIS A 28 13.13 -10.07 6.06
N GLY A 29 12.71 -10.04 4.80
CA GLY A 29 13.57 -10.42 3.68
C GLY A 29 14.76 -9.48 3.50
N LEU A 30 14.51 -8.17 3.53
CA LEU A 30 15.57 -7.14 3.41
C LEU A 30 16.61 -7.24 4.53
N ASP A 31 16.19 -7.54 5.75
CA ASP A 31 17.07 -7.66 6.90
C ASP A 31 17.91 -8.94 6.91
N ASN A 32 17.47 -9.98 6.23
CA ASN A 32 18.10 -11.31 6.26
C ASN A 32 18.78 -11.72 4.93
N ALA A 33 18.84 -10.83 3.96
CA ALA A 33 19.48 -11.08 2.66
C ALA A 33 20.76 -10.28 2.48
N SER A 34 21.55 -10.66 1.47
CA SER A 34 22.81 -9.99 1.08
C SER A 34 22.62 -8.51 0.73
N VAL A 35 21.44 -8.14 0.27
CA VAL A 35 21.07 -6.76 -0.08
C VAL A 35 21.12 -5.79 1.12
N LYS A 36 21.03 -6.29 2.36
CA LYS A 36 21.07 -5.48 3.59
C LYS A 36 22.26 -4.51 3.63
N ASN A 37 23.43 -4.97 3.19
CA ASN A 37 24.66 -4.15 3.21
C ASN A 37 24.73 -3.15 2.02
N LYS A 38 23.79 -3.22 1.09
CA LYS A 38 23.69 -2.35 -0.09
C LYS A 38 22.57 -1.31 0.04
N ILE A 39 21.84 -1.26 1.17
CA ILE A 39 20.70 -0.38 1.36
C ILE A 39 20.79 0.43 2.66
N GLN A 40 20.18 1.63 2.62
CA GLN A 40 19.80 2.40 3.80
C GLN A 40 18.28 2.44 3.85
N LEU A 41 17.69 1.68 4.77
CA LEU A 41 16.24 1.53 4.90
C LEU A 41 15.69 2.51 5.96
N SER A 42 14.69 3.29 5.57
CA SER A 42 13.84 4.07 6.49
C SER A 42 12.42 3.51 6.51
N LEU A 43 11.78 3.56 7.68
CA LEU A 43 10.40 3.13 7.88
C LEU A 43 9.53 4.33 8.21
N ASP A 44 8.53 4.58 7.39
CA ASP A 44 7.74 5.79 7.41
C ASP A 44 6.23 5.49 7.25
N ILE A 45 5.37 6.47 7.49
CA ILE A 45 3.96 6.37 7.06
C ILE A 45 3.85 6.57 5.54
N PRO A 46 2.81 6.04 4.87
CA PRO A 46 2.70 6.07 3.40
C PRO A 46 2.85 7.45 2.76
N THR A 47 2.32 8.50 3.41
CA THR A 47 2.43 9.88 2.90
C THR A 47 3.85 10.41 2.95
N LEU A 48 4.64 10.02 3.97
CA LEU A 48 6.04 10.43 4.09
C LEU A 48 6.94 9.68 3.12
N VAL A 49 6.70 8.36 2.91
CA VAL A 49 7.39 7.59 1.85
C VAL A 49 7.19 8.26 0.49
N ALA A 50 5.94 8.64 0.19
CA ALA A 50 5.60 9.33 -1.05
C ALA A 50 6.34 10.68 -1.18
N GLN A 51 6.37 11.48 -0.12
CA GLN A 51 7.04 12.78 -0.11
C GLN A 51 8.55 12.64 -0.33
N LYS A 52 9.20 11.70 0.34
CA LYS A 52 10.63 11.42 0.17
C LYS A 52 10.97 11.07 -1.29
N LEU A 53 10.15 10.23 -1.93
CA LEU A 53 10.38 9.87 -3.34
C LEU A 53 10.09 11.04 -4.30
N LEU A 54 9.05 11.84 -4.03
CA LEU A 54 8.72 13.04 -4.81
C LEU A 54 9.84 14.09 -4.78
N ASN A 55 10.53 14.19 -3.63
CA ASN A 55 11.64 15.11 -3.41
C ASN A 55 13.01 14.53 -3.83
N ASP A 56 13.07 13.32 -4.39
CA ASP A 56 14.30 12.59 -4.70
C ASP A 56 15.23 12.38 -3.47
N GLU A 57 14.64 12.30 -2.25
CA GLU A 57 15.35 12.04 -0.98
C GLU A 57 15.68 10.55 -0.80
N VAL A 58 14.97 9.67 -1.52
CA VAL A 58 15.21 8.23 -1.57
C VAL A 58 15.24 7.73 -3.00
N ASP A 59 15.97 6.62 -3.21
CA ASP A 59 16.11 6.00 -4.53
C ASP A 59 14.93 5.12 -4.89
N ILE A 60 14.39 4.39 -3.89
CA ILE A 60 13.25 3.50 -4.05
C ILE A 60 12.28 3.72 -2.90
N GLY A 61 10.99 3.80 -3.20
CA GLY A 61 9.92 3.90 -2.21
C GLY A 61 8.83 2.85 -2.42
N LEU A 62 8.32 2.28 -1.31
CA LEU A 62 7.03 1.55 -1.34
C LEU A 62 5.92 2.60 -1.25
N VAL A 63 5.54 3.18 -2.38
CA VAL A 63 4.65 4.34 -2.43
C VAL A 63 3.20 3.96 -2.72
N PRO A 64 2.23 4.72 -2.18
CA PRO A 64 0.84 4.64 -2.62
C PRO A 64 0.74 4.85 -4.13
N ILE A 65 0.03 3.97 -4.85
CA ILE A 65 -0.02 4.04 -6.32
C ILE A 65 -0.59 5.36 -6.84
N ALA A 66 -1.45 6.04 -6.09
CA ALA A 66 -2.01 7.34 -6.45
C ALA A 66 -0.97 8.48 -6.57
N VAL A 67 0.25 8.26 -6.09
CA VAL A 67 1.36 9.22 -6.19
C VAL A 67 2.14 9.06 -7.50
N ILE A 68 2.10 7.87 -8.12
CA ILE A 68 2.84 7.57 -9.36
C ILE A 68 2.68 8.66 -10.44
N PRO A 69 1.46 9.18 -10.71
CA PRO A 69 1.29 10.24 -11.71
C PRO A 69 1.97 11.59 -11.39
N GLN A 70 2.41 11.79 -10.16
CA GLN A 70 3.06 13.02 -9.69
C GLN A 70 4.58 12.95 -9.76
N LEU A 71 5.13 11.74 -9.96
CA LEU A 71 6.57 11.50 -10.06
C LEU A 71 7.10 11.94 -11.44
N LYS A 72 8.37 12.36 -11.49
CA LYS A 72 8.98 12.90 -12.73
C LYS A 72 9.23 11.82 -13.79
N ASN A 73 9.76 10.68 -13.35
CA ASN A 73 10.08 9.54 -14.23
C ASN A 73 9.81 8.22 -13.51
N PRO A 74 8.53 7.92 -13.18
CA PRO A 74 8.18 6.77 -12.35
C PRO A 74 8.48 5.46 -13.07
N GLN A 75 9.22 4.61 -12.40
CA GLN A 75 9.48 3.22 -12.81
C GLN A 75 9.06 2.29 -11.69
N ILE A 76 8.18 1.34 -11.97
CA ILE A 76 7.86 0.25 -11.02
C ILE A 76 9.02 -0.75 -11.11
N VAL A 77 9.77 -0.90 -10.03
CA VAL A 77 11.06 -1.59 -10.00
C VAL A 77 11.03 -2.98 -9.35
N SER A 78 9.84 -3.46 -8.97
CA SER A 78 9.68 -4.77 -8.35
C SER A 78 8.40 -5.47 -8.81
N PRO A 79 8.41 -6.81 -8.98
CA PRO A 79 7.22 -7.61 -9.23
C PRO A 79 6.36 -7.79 -7.97
N PHE A 80 6.69 -7.11 -6.87
CA PHE A 80 5.97 -7.16 -5.60
C PHE A 80 5.26 -5.86 -5.30
N CYS A 81 4.11 -5.97 -4.62
CA CYS A 81 3.24 -4.85 -4.25
C CYS A 81 2.53 -5.13 -2.92
N ILE A 82 1.80 -4.14 -2.41
CA ILE A 82 0.74 -4.35 -1.42
C ILE A 82 -0.59 -4.27 -2.15
N GLY A 83 -1.24 -5.40 -2.32
CA GLY A 83 -2.53 -5.52 -3.00
C GLY A 83 -3.48 -6.47 -2.28
N ALA A 84 -4.68 -6.65 -2.83
CA ALA A 84 -5.68 -7.59 -2.37
C ALA A 84 -6.58 -8.05 -3.53
N ASP A 85 -7.04 -9.30 -3.47
CA ASP A 85 -8.06 -9.83 -4.37
C ASP A 85 -9.32 -10.16 -3.57
N GLY A 86 -10.11 -9.14 -3.27
CA GLY A 86 -11.21 -9.14 -2.33
C GLY A 86 -10.91 -8.33 -1.08
N ASN A 87 -11.43 -8.73 0.08
CA ASN A 87 -11.28 -7.98 1.32
C ASN A 87 -9.83 -7.96 1.84
N VAL A 88 -9.32 -6.76 2.11
CA VAL A 88 -7.98 -6.55 2.68
C VAL A 88 -7.99 -6.41 4.21
N LYS A 89 -9.12 -6.09 4.81
CA LYS A 89 -9.37 -5.82 6.25
C LYS A 89 -8.70 -4.55 6.81
N THR A 90 -7.68 -4.04 6.17
CA THR A 90 -6.87 -2.91 6.67
C THR A 90 -7.00 -1.63 5.86
N VAL A 91 -8.01 -1.54 5.00
CA VAL A 91 -8.40 -0.33 4.27
C VAL A 91 -9.92 -0.30 4.18
N CYS A 92 -10.56 0.32 5.19
CA CYS A 92 -12.00 0.24 5.35
C CYS A 92 -12.63 1.62 5.60
N LEU A 93 -13.88 1.76 5.17
CA LEU A 93 -14.79 2.82 5.60
C LEU A 93 -15.58 2.28 6.80
N PHE A 94 -15.41 2.90 7.97
CA PHE A 94 -16.11 2.57 9.22
C PHE A 94 -17.26 3.54 9.46
N SER A 95 -18.42 3.03 9.88
CA SER A 95 -19.62 3.82 10.13
C SER A 95 -20.50 3.22 11.23
N ASN A 96 -21.27 4.06 11.89
CA ASN A 96 -22.31 3.62 12.82
C ASN A 96 -23.70 3.51 12.16
N VAL A 97 -23.83 3.93 10.92
CA VAL A 97 -25.06 3.86 10.11
C VAL A 97 -24.78 3.20 8.76
N ALA A 98 -25.83 2.74 8.09
CA ALA A 98 -25.74 2.16 6.75
C ALA A 98 -25.23 3.20 5.73
N ILE A 99 -24.67 2.71 4.60
CA ILE A 99 -24.05 3.57 3.59
C ILE A 99 -24.99 4.67 3.08
N GLU A 100 -26.27 4.37 3.01
CA GLU A 100 -27.31 5.28 2.54
C GLU A 100 -27.52 6.49 3.46
N GLU A 101 -27.16 6.35 4.74
CA GLU A 101 -27.35 7.39 5.76
C GLU A 101 -26.07 8.24 5.98
N ILE A 102 -24.93 7.82 5.45
CA ILE A 102 -23.67 8.56 5.62
C ILE A 102 -23.73 9.90 4.87
N ASN A 103 -23.49 11.01 5.57
CA ASN A 103 -23.45 12.35 4.99
C ASN A 103 -22.03 12.92 4.89
N THR A 104 -21.12 12.47 5.76
CA THR A 104 -19.75 12.98 5.87
C THR A 104 -18.76 11.83 6.02
N ILE A 105 -17.65 11.93 5.33
CA ILE A 105 -16.56 10.95 5.41
C ILE A 105 -15.26 11.66 5.72
N TYR A 106 -14.61 11.31 6.83
CA TYR A 106 -13.23 11.71 7.11
C TYR A 106 -12.26 10.89 6.25
N LEU A 107 -11.33 11.58 5.59
CA LEU A 107 -10.32 11.03 4.70
C LEU A 107 -9.00 10.89 5.46
N ASP A 108 -8.52 9.67 5.64
CA ASP A 108 -7.30 9.33 6.39
C ASP A 108 -6.07 10.13 5.92
N TYR A 109 -5.46 10.90 6.82
CA TYR A 109 -4.31 11.76 6.51
C TYR A 109 -3.02 10.98 6.17
N GLN A 110 -2.94 9.70 6.52
CA GLN A 110 -1.80 8.84 6.19
C GLN A 110 -1.93 8.19 4.80
N SER A 111 -3.10 8.31 4.12
CA SER A 111 -3.35 7.67 2.84
C SER A 111 -3.44 8.67 1.69
N ARG A 112 -2.94 8.25 0.52
CA ARG A 112 -3.21 8.91 -0.77
C ARG A 112 -4.14 8.05 -1.63
N THR A 113 -3.83 6.76 -1.75
CA THR A 113 -4.60 5.84 -2.60
C THR A 113 -6.00 5.60 -2.05
N SER A 114 -6.14 5.30 -0.74
CA SER A 114 -7.43 4.91 -0.16
C SER A 114 -8.43 6.05 -0.12
N VAL A 115 -7.97 7.29 0.06
CA VAL A 115 -8.85 8.47 0.03
C VAL A 115 -9.41 8.74 -1.37
N LEU A 116 -8.63 8.50 -2.42
CA LEU A 116 -9.11 8.61 -3.80
C LEU A 116 -10.00 7.41 -4.17
N LEU A 117 -9.71 6.22 -3.64
CA LEU A 117 -10.52 5.03 -3.85
C LEU A 117 -11.93 5.20 -3.27
N VAL A 118 -12.08 5.66 -2.02
CA VAL A 118 -13.40 5.86 -1.43
C VAL A 118 -14.20 6.92 -2.19
N GLN A 119 -13.58 8.02 -2.62
CA GLN A 119 -14.24 9.06 -3.43
C GLN A 119 -14.74 8.50 -4.76
N LEU A 120 -13.91 7.66 -5.42
CA LEU A 120 -14.29 6.99 -6.65
C LEU A 120 -15.45 6.03 -6.43
N LEU A 121 -15.39 5.21 -5.36
CA LEU A 121 -16.44 4.26 -5.04
C LEU A 121 -17.76 4.93 -4.63
N MET A 122 -17.71 6.04 -3.90
CA MET A 122 -18.91 6.84 -3.60
C MET A 122 -19.58 7.31 -4.89
N ARG A 123 -18.79 7.83 -5.85
CA ARG A 123 -19.29 8.32 -7.13
C ARG A 123 -19.79 7.21 -8.06
N GLU A 124 -19.04 6.12 -8.22
CA GLU A 124 -19.27 5.15 -9.30
C GLU A 124 -20.02 3.90 -8.87
N TYR A 125 -19.81 3.44 -7.64
CA TYR A 125 -20.43 2.21 -7.11
C TYR A 125 -21.68 2.51 -6.28
N TRP A 126 -21.53 3.30 -5.22
CA TRP A 126 -22.66 3.65 -4.36
C TRP A 126 -23.54 4.77 -4.95
N LYS A 127 -23.01 5.56 -5.90
CA LYS A 127 -23.71 6.67 -6.57
C LYS A 127 -24.31 7.65 -5.57
N LYS A 128 -23.53 7.99 -4.56
CA LYS A 128 -23.96 8.80 -3.42
C LYS A 128 -23.04 10.00 -3.26
N GLU A 129 -23.66 11.17 -3.08
CA GLU A 129 -22.96 12.40 -2.73
C GLU A 129 -22.80 12.50 -1.21
N VAL A 130 -21.59 12.83 -0.75
CA VAL A 130 -21.24 13.05 0.65
C VAL A 130 -20.22 14.19 0.75
N THR A 131 -20.13 14.77 1.94
CA THR A 131 -19.06 15.73 2.24
C THR A 131 -17.79 14.99 2.64
N PHE A 132 -16.68 15.25 1.96
CA PHE A 132 -15.37 14.74 2.35
C PHE A 132 -14.61 15.77 3.17
N LEU A 133 -14.11 15.37 4.33
CA LEU A 133 -13.32 16.21 5.21
C LEU A 133 -11.92 15.60 5.42
N PRO A 134 -10.85 16.43 5.51
CA PRO A 134 -9.55 15.93 5.91
C PRO A 134 -9.60 15.43 7.35
N ALA A 135 -9.03 14.25 7.60
CA ALA A 135 -8.93 13.71 8.93
C ALA A 135 -7.81 14.41 9.72
N PHE A 136 -7.94 14.40 11.05
CA PHE A 136 -6.99 14.91 12.03
C PHE A 136 -6.56 13.77 12.97
N GLU A 137 -5.55 13.96 13.76
CA GLU A 137 -5.09 12.94 14.71
C GLU A 137 -6.21 12.60 15.72
N GLY A 138 -6.53 11.30 15.86
CA GLY A 138 -7.61 10.82 16.73
C GLY A 138 -9.02 10.92 16.13
N TYR A 139 -9.15 11.17 14.83
CA TYR A 139 -10.44 11.29 14.13
C TYR A 139 -11.33 10.04 14.20
N GLU A 140 -10.77 8.90 14.56
CA GLU A 140 -11.52 7.65 14.75
C GLU A 140 -12.65 7.79 15.78
N THR A 141 -12.47 8.69 16.75
CA THR A 141 -13.48 9.02 17.77
C THR A 141 -14.63 9.90 17.23
N ALA A 142 -14.47 10.49 16.05
CA ALA A 142 -15.47 11.29 15.39
C ALA A 142 -16.50 10.50 14.59
N ILE A 143 -16.32 9.17 14.49
CA ILE A 143 -17.28 8.27 13.82
C ILE A 143 -18.51 8.13 14.70
N LYS A 144 -19.55 8.92 14.40
CA LYS A 144 -20.83 8.94 15.12
C LYS A 144 -21.93 9.49 14.22
N ASP A 145 -23.17 9.23 14.56
CA ASP A 145 -24.32 9.67 13.77
C ASP A 145 -24.14 9.29 12.29
N ASN A 146 -24.27 10.23 11.36
CA ASN A 146 -24.10 10.05 9.92
C ASN A 146 -22.66 10.33 9.43
N VAL A 147 -21.69 10.34 10.33
CA VAL A 147 -20.27 10.57 10.03
C VAL A 147 -19.52 9.24 9.99
N ALA A 148 -18.89 8.96 8.87
CA ALA A 148 -18.01 7.81 8.67
C ALA A 148 -16.55 8.25 8.51
N ALA A 149 -15.63 7.29 8.56
CA ALA A 149 -14.22 7.57 8.31
C ALA A 149 -13.52 6.42 7.58
N VAL A 150 -12.65 6.77 6.64
CA VAL A 150 -11.67 5.82 6.10
C VAL A 150 -10.55 5.69 7.12
N ILE A 151 -10.24 4.46 7.53
CA ILE A 151 -9.10 4.15 8.40
C ILE A 151 -8.25 3.11 7.69
N ILE A 152 -6.91 3.30 7.74
CA ILE A 152 -5.97 2.38 7.09
C ILE A 152 -4.92 1.80 8.05
N GLY A 153 -4.27 0.75 7.55
CA GLY A 153 -3.12 0.10 8.19
C GLY A 153 -3.48 -0.47 9.57
N ASP A 154 -2.53 -0.41 10.48
CA ASP A 154 -2.66 -1.01 11.81
C ASP A 154 -3.78 -0.36 12.65
N ARG A 155 -4.13 0.91 12.37
CA ARG A 155 -5.29 1.57 13.00
C ARG A 155 -6.62 0.97 12.56
N ALA A 156 -6.73 0.50 11.31
CA ALA A 156 -7.92 -0.20 10.85
C ALA A 156 -8.10 -1.52 11.62
N ILE A 157 -7.01 -2.26 11.89
CA ILE A 157 -7.05 -3.48 12.72
C ILE A 157 -7.64 -3.15 14.10
N ALA A 158 -7.16 -2.08 14.73
CA ALA A 158 -7.64 -1.64 16.03
C ALA A 158 -9.10 -1.14 16.02
N ALA A 159 -9.66 -0.78 14.85
CA ALA A 159 -11.05 -0.33 14.69
C ALA A 159 -12.03 -1.47 14.39
N LEU A 160 -11.55 -2.66 13.98
CA LEU A 160 -12.41 -3.82 13.72
C LEU A 160 -13.22 -4.19 14.97
N GLY A 161 -14.49 -4.52 14.77
CA GLY A 161 -15.43 -4.86 15.83
C GLY A 161 -15.98 -3.67 16.63
N LYS A 162 -15.52 -2.44 16.40
CA LYS A 162 -15.98 -1.24 17.13
C LYS A 162 -17.18 -0.53 16.46
N HIS A 163 -17.40 -0.78 15.19
CA HIS A 163 -18.46 -0.15 14.41
C HIS A 163 -19.35 -1.20 13.74
N PRO A 164 -20.67 -1.01 13.70
CA PRO A 164 -21.60 -1.98 13.14
C PRO A 164 -21.48 -2.11 11.61
N PHE A 165 -20.99 -1.08 10.92
CA PHE A 165 -20.80 -1.10 9.48
C PHE A 165 -19.33 -0.89 9.13
N VAL A 166 -18.77 -1.86 8.39
CA VAL A 166 -17.40 -1.85 7.91
C VAL A 166 -17.42 -2.21 6.43
N TYR A 167 -17.05 -1.26 5.58
CA TYR A 167 -16.99 -1.45 4.13
C TYR A 167 -15.51 -1.56 3.72
N ASP A 168 -15.08 -2.76 3.35
CA ASP A 168 -13.73 -3.01 2.86
C ASP A 168 -13.59 -2.46 1.44
N LEU A 169 -12.73 -1.46 1.26
CA LEU A 169 -12.64 -0.74 -0.01
C LEU A 169 -12.06 -1.59 -1.14
N ALA A 170 -11.18 -2.56 -0.85
CA ALA A 170 -10.68 -3.49 -1.87
C ALA A 170 -11.76 -4.51 -2.28
N GLY A 171 -12.54 -5.01 -1.32
CA GLY A 171 -13.67 -5.89 -1.60
C GLY A 171 -14.73 -5.20 -2.46
N ILE A 172 -15.07 -3.95 -2.14
CA ILE A 172 -16.02 -3.15 -2.94
C ILE A 172 -15.46 -2.85 -4.34
N TRP A 173 -14.15 -2.53 -4.46
CA TRP A 173 -13.52 -2.37 -5.76
C TRP A 173 -13.62 -3.65 -6.61
N LYS A 174 -13.36 -4.82 -6.02
CA LYS A 174 -13.50 -6.12 -6.70
C LYS A 174 -14.93 -6.36 -7.16
N GLN A 175 -15.94 -6.04 -6.34
CA GLN A 175 -17.35 -6.14 -6.73
C GLN A 175 -17.69 -5.19 -7.88
N HIS A 176 -17.13 -3.97 -7.89
CA HIS A 176 -17.41 -2.96 -8.91
C HIS A 176 -16.75 -3.26 -10.25
N THR A 177 -15.49 -3.77 -10.24
CA THR A 177 -14.65 -3.87 -11.45
C THR A 177 -14.35 -5.29 -11.88
N GLY A 178 -14.53 -6.28 -11.01
CA GLY A 178 -14.07 -7.65 -11.22
C GLY A 178 -12.56 -7.85 -11.01
N LEU A 179 -11.79 -6.78 -10.78
CA LEU A 179 -10.33 -6.81 -10.67
C LEU A 179 -9.86 -6.73 -9.20
N PRO A 180 -8.67 -7.28 -8.86
CA PRO A 180 -8.01 -7.02 -7.58
C PRO A 180 -7.69 -5.55 -7.40
N PHE A 181 -7.18 -5.15 -6.23
CA PHE A 181 -6.72 -3.78 -5.99
C PHE A 181 -5.25 -3.74 -5.57
N VAL A 182 -4.52 -2.69 -6.00
CA VAL A 182 -3.15 -2.41 -5.59
C VAL A 182 -3.13 -1.11 -4.79
N PHE A 183 -2.59 -1.16 -3.58
CA PHE A 183 -2.48 0.01 -2.70
C PHE A 183 -1.16 0.72 -2.83
N ALA A 184 -0.06 -0.05 -2.89
CA ALA A 184 1.30 0.46 -2.97
C ALA A 184 2.18 -0.44 -3.84
N ALA A 185 3.18 0.17 -4.50
CA ALA A 185 4.17 -0.51 -5.32
C ALA A 185 5.56 0.05 -5.02
N TRP A 186 6.60 -0.75 -5.31
CA TRP A 186 7.98 -0.30 -5.25
C TRP A 186 8.32 0.52 -6.50
N VAL A 187 8.64 1.78 -6.29
CA VAL A 187 8.83 2.75 -7.38
C VAL A 187 10.13 3.52 -7.19
N SER A 188 10.77 3.86 -8.30
CA SER A 188 11.92 4.77 -8.39
C SER A 188 11.65 5.89 -9.40
N ASN A 189 12.25 7.06 -9.19
CA ASN A 189 12.29 8.16 -10.16
C ASN A 189 13.47 8.07 -11.15
N LYS A 190 14.37 7.12 -10.94
CA LYS A 190 15.60 6.95 -11.71
C LYS A 190 15.82 5.50 -12.09
N GLN A 191 16.69 5.28 -13.04
CA GLN A 191 17.15 3.95 -13.39
C GLN A 191 17.95 3.34 -12.22
N ILE A 192 17.60 2.13 -11.83
CA ILE A 192 18.29 1.35 -10.80
C ILE A 192 19.10 0.26 -11.51
N ASP A 193 20.25 -0.07 -10.93
CA ASP A 193 21.10 -1.15 -11.44
C ASP A 193 20.33 -2.48 -11.46
N PRO A 194 20.28 -3.19 -12.60
CA PRO A 194 19.57 -4.47 -12.70
C PRO A 194 20.07 -5.55 -11.74
N ASP A 195 21.41 -5.64 -11.51
CA ASP A 195 21.99 -6.62 -10.59
C ASP A 195 21.54 -6.34 -9.14
N PHE A 196 21.38 -5.05 -8.79
CA PHE A 196 20.81 -4.67 -7.50
C PHE A 196 19.32 -5.03 -7.41
N LEU A 197 18.53 -4.80 -8.46
CA LEU A 197 17.11 -5.15 -8.48
C LEU A 197 16.89 -6.66 -8.35
N ASP A 198 17.76 -7.47 -8.94
CA ASP A 198 17.71 -8.92 -8.78
C ASP A 198 17.92 -9.33 -7.31
N ASP A 199 18.95 -8.77 -6.64
CA ASP A 199 19.19 -9.01 -5.21
C ASP A 199 18.04 -8.49 -4.33
N PHE A 200 17.49 -7.31 -4.66
CA PHE A 200 16.39 -6.70 -3.94
C PHE A 200 15.11 -7.55 -4.05
N ASN A 201 14.79 -8.01 -5.25
CA ASN A 201 13.61 -8.86 -5.49
C ASN A 201 13.78 -10.26 -4.88
N ALA A 202 14.98 -10.81 -4.90
CA ALA A 202 15.29 -12.07 -4.21
C ALA A 202 15.08 -11.94 -2.68
N ALA A 203 15.47 -10.80 -2.10
CA ALA A 203 15.22 -10.52 -0.69
C ALA A 203 13.71 -10.46 -0.37
N MET A 204 12.91 -9.78 -1.21
CA MET A 204 11.45 -9.76 -1.05
C MET A 204 10.85 -11.17 -1.09
N GLN A 205 11.29 -12.00 -2.04
CA GLN A 205 10.84 -13.39 -2.16
C GLN A 205 11.18 -14.22 -0.92
N ILE A 206 12.40 -14.06 -0.36
CA ILE A 206 12.80 -14.72 0.89
C ILE A 206 11.86 -14.33 2.03
N GLY A 207 11.58 -13.03 2.20
CA GLY A 207 10.68 -12.54 3.23
C GLY A 207 9.26 -13.10 3.10
N LEU A 208 8.72 -13.12 1.89
CA LEU A 208 7.40 -13.67 1.61
C LEU A 208 7.33 -15.19 1.86
N SER A 209 8.39 -15.94 1.50
CA SER A 209 8.45 -17.38 1.72
C SER A 209 8.53 -17.72 3.21
N ASN A 210 9.16 -16.88 4.00
CA ASN A 210 9.38 -17.09 5.43
C ASN A 210 8.33 -16.39 6.33
N ARG A 211 7.32 -15.69 5.78
CA ARG A 211 6.36 -14.90 6.56
C ARG A 211 5.64 -15.67 7.67
N ASN A 212 5.43 -16.98 7.49
CA ASN A 212 4.82 -17.81 8.52
C ASN A 212 5.75 -18.11 9.70
N GLN A 213 7.07 -17.98 9.54
CA GLN A 213 8.05 -18.21 10.60
C GLN A 213 8.12 -17.05 11.59
N ILE A 214 7.73 -15.83 11.17
CA ILE A 214 7.72 -14.63 12.00
C ILE A 214 6.35 -14.28 12.60
N LEU A 215 5.34 -15.15 12.46
CA LEU A 215 3.99 -14.88 12.97
C LEU A 215 3.97 -14.62 14.49
N SER A 216 4.82 -15.33 15.25
CA SER A 216 4.90 -15.18 16.70
C SER A 216 5.36 -13.78 17.14
N GLU A 217 6.10 -13.06 16.31
CA GLU A 217 6.54 -11.70 16.59
C GLU A 217 5.37 -10.68 16.54
N TYR A 218 4.26 -11.06 15.91
CA TYR A 218 3.11 -10.19 15.64
C TYR A 218 1.80 -10.69 16.25
N GLU A 219 1.86 -11.62 17.20
CA GLU A 219 0.66 -12.19 17.85
C GLU A 219 -0.20 -11.13 18.56
N SER A 220 0.38 -10.04 19.01
CA SER A 220 -0.34 -8.92 19.64
C SER A 220 -1.36 -8.24 18.74
N TYR A 221 -1.28 -8.43 17.42
CA TYR A 221 -2.29 -7.94 16.47
C TYR A 221 -3.50 -8.86 16.35
N ASN A 222 -3.42 -10.12 16.80
CA ASN A 222 -4.53 -11.06 16.70
C ASN A 222 -5.66 -10.67 17.66
N SER A 223 -6.89 -10.81 17.17
CA SER A 223 -8.11 -10.58 17.93
C SER A 223 -9.23 -11.50 17.41
N GLU A 224 -10.43 -11.41 18.00
CA GLU A 224 -11.62 -12.07 17.47
C GLU A 224 -11.93 -11.67 16.01
N TYR A 225 -11.56 -10.45 15.59
CA TYR A 225 -11.87 -9.89 14.27
C TYR A 225 -10.71 -9.94 13.28
N PHE A 226 -9.48 -10.28 13.73
CA PHE A 226 -8.30 -10.20 12.91
C PHE A 226 -7.27 -11.30 13.24
N SER A 227 -6.74 -11.95 12.21
CA SER A 227 -5.65 -12.92 12.30
C SER A 227 -4.50 -12.51 11.38
N VAL A 228 -3.30 -12.33 11.93
CA VAL A 228 -2.08 -12.02 11.16
C VAL A 228 -1.81 -13.10 10.12
N LYS A 229 -1.99 -14.39 10.49
CA LYS A 229 -1.80 -15.51 9.56
C LYS A 229 -2.75 -15.43 8.37
N GLU A 230 -4.05 -15.20 8.61
CA GLU A 230 -5.03 -15.02 7.53
C GLU A 230 -4.72 -13.78 6.70
N TYR A 231 -4.37 -12.69 7.35
CA TYR A 231 -4.03 -11.42 6.70
C TYR A 231 -2.88 -11.57 5.69
N TRP A 232 -1.76 -12.16 6.12
CA TRP A 232 -0.59 -12.32 5.25
C TRP A 232 -0.71 -13.43 4.20
N ASN A 233 -1.59 -14.42 4.38
CA ASN A 233 -1.68 -15.56 3.46
C ASN A 233 -2.92 -15.51 2.57
N THR A 234 -3.96 -14.76 2.95
CA THR A 234 -5.25 -14.75 2.24
C THR A 234 -5.66 -13.35 1.81
N ASN A 235 -5.68 -12.39 2.76
CA ASN A 235 -6.19 -11.04 2.47
C ASN A 235 -5.21 -10.21 1.65
N LEU A 236 -3.91 -10.28 1.95
CA LEU A 236 -2.87 -9.60 1.17
C LEU A 236 -2.43 -10.42 -0.05
N GLN A 237 -2.23 -9.72 -1.13
CA GLN A 237 -1.65 -10.23 -2.36
C GLN A 237 -0.38 -9.44 -2.66
N PHE A 238 0.77 -10.12 -2.63
CA PHE A 238 2.07 -9.46 -2.72
C PHE A 238 2.64 -9.43 -4.15
N ASN A 239 2.23 -10.33 -5.04
CA ASN A 239 2.71 -10.37 -6.42
C ASN A 239 1.95 -9.35 -7.27
N LEU A 240 2.67 -8.52 -8.01
CA LEU A 240 2.13 -7.60 -9.01
C LEU A 240 1.97 -8.34 -10.36
N ASP A 241 1.02 -9.28 -10.41
CA ASP A 241 0.67 -10.05 -11.59
C ASP A 241 -0.10 -9.21 -12.64
N ASN A 242 -0.47 -9.83 -13.75
CA ASN A 242 -1.13 -9.14 -14.85
C ASN A 242 -2.50 -8.56 -14.47
N GLU A 243 -3.29 -9.24 -13.63
CA GLU A 243 -4.59 -8.71 -13.19
C GLU A 243 -4.41 -7.48 -12.32
N LYS A 244 -3.42 -7.49 -11.42
CA LYS A 244 -3.09 -6.33 -10.57
C LYS A 244 -2.48 -5.19 -11.37
N LYS A 245 -1.68 -5.46 -12.42
CA LYS A 245 -1.24 -4.42 -13.37
C LYS A 245 -2.43 -3.76 -14.06
N GLN A 246 -3.38 -4.55 -14.57
CA GLN A 246 -4.61 -4.03 -15.17
C GLN A 246 -5.44 -3.20 -14.18
N ALA A 247 -5.57 -3.68 -12.93
CA ALA A 247 -6.29 -2.97 -11.87
C ALA A 247 -5.65 -1.63 -11.52
N LEU A 248 -4.32 -1.62 -11.36
CA LEU A 248 -3.53 -0.43 -11.10
C LEU A 248 -3.70 0.60 -12.23
N GLU A 249 -3.57 0.16 -13.47
CA GLU A 249 -3.74 1.00 -14.65
C GLU A 249 -5.18 1.55 -14.75
N LEU A 250 -6.19 0.70 -14.54
CA LEU A 250 -7.59 1.14 -14.53
C LEU A 250 -7.82 2.22 -13.48
N PHE A 251 -7.37 2.00 -12.24
CA PHE A 251 -7.53 2.98 -11.16
C PHE A 251 -6.86 4.31 -11.50
N LEU A 252 -5.60 4.29 -11.93
CA LEU A 252 -4.86 5.51 -12.26
C LEU A 252 -5.42 6.24 -13.48
N ARG A 253 -5.94 5.52 -14.50
CA ARG A 253 -6.63 6.15 -15.64
C ARG A 253 -7.96 6.80 -15.25
N LYS A 254 -8.66 6.26 -14.27
CA LYS A 254 -9.87 6.91 -13.71
C LYS A 254 -9.54 8.23 -12.99
N LEU A 255 -8.31 8.37 -12.47
CA LEU A 255 -7.81 9.62 -11.87
C LEU A 255 -7.15 10.54 -12.90
N ASN A 256 -6.41 9.99 -13.86
CA ASN A 256 -5.71 10.70 -14.92
C ASN A 256 -5.71 9.87 -16.22
N PRO A 257 -6.59 10.17 -17.21
CA PRO A 257 -6.72 9.39 -18.44
C PRO A 257 -5.47 9.32 -19.33
N LYS A 258 -4.50 10.22 -19.14
CA LYS A 258 -3.25 10.30 -19.93
C LYS A 258 -2.06 9.61 -19.25
N GLN A 259 -2.26 8.91 -18.13
CA GLN A 259 -1.18 8.25 -17.39
C GLN A 259 -0.50 7.17 -18.24
N GLN A 260 0.84 7.22 -18.29
CA GLN A 260 1.71 6.17 -18.83
C GLN A 260 2.31 5.32 -17.71
N PHE A 261 2.66 4.07 -18.03
CA PHE A 261 3.15 3.09 -17.06
C PHE A 261 4.44 2.44 -17.55
N PHE A 262 5.44 2.34 -16.68
CA PHE A 262 6.72 1.70 -16.95
C PHE A 262 7.05 0.68 -15.87
N TYR A 263 7.32 -0.55 -16.29
CA TYR A 263 7.70 -1.68 -15.44
C TYR A 263 9.14 -2.08 -15.78
N CYS A 264 10.03 -2.13 -14.76
CA CYS A 264 11.46 -2.36 -14.92
C CYS A 264 11.93 -3.49 -13.98
N TYR A 265 11.41 -4.73 -14.24
CA TYR A 265 11.78 -5.95 -13.51
C TYR A 265 11.48 -7.18 -14.33
#